data_5a04c353441853787fd2330b4a2dfcfb
#
_entry.id   5a04c353441853787fd2330b4a2dfcfb
#
_cell.length_a   1.000
_cell.length_b   1.000
_cell.length_c   1.000
_cell.angle_alpha   90.00
_cell.angle_beta   90.00
_cell.angle_gamma   90.00
#
_symmetry.space_group_name_H-M   'P 1'
#
loop_
_entity.id
_entity.type
_entity.pdbx_description
1 polymer ?
#
loop_
_entity_poly.entity_id
_entity_poly.type
_entity_poly.pdbx_seq_one_letter_code
_entity_poly.pdbx_strand_id
1 'polypeptide(L)'
;SNQTGSVYFPFAIWARRIRELLSDSQQKRMINPPCGGILELREAIARHLKDFHGLHVSPEQIIIGAGTEYLYGILIQLLGFDKKYAIEDPGYHKIAKIYNSHNVDCDYIAMDDSGIRISELEEKNIDVIHISPSHQFPTGITMPIGRRYELLGWASKAPSRYIIEDDYDSEFRLTG
;
A
#
# COMPACT_ATOMS: atom_id res chain seq x y z
N SER A 1 4.96 -14.88 12.55
CA SER A 1 3.48 -14.91 12.53
C SER A 1 2.96 -13.54 12.98
N ASN A 2 2.18 -12.88 12.14
CA ASN A 2 1.50 -11.61 12.46
C ASN A 2 0.31 -11.82 13.43
N GLN A 3 0.54 -12.45 14.57
CA GLN A 3 -0.50 -12.57 15.59
C GLN A 3 -0.27 -11.48 16.63
N THR A 4 -1.12 -10.47 16.64
CA THR A 4 -1.25 -9.52 17.75
C THR A 4 -1.73 -10.29 18.98
N GLY A 5 -1.00 -10.20 20.09
CA GLY A 5 -1.43 -10.82 21.34
C GLY A 5 -2.80 -10.28 21.75
N SER A 6 -3.77 -11.16 22.00
CA SER A 6 -5.15 -10.80 22.37
C SER A 6 -5.26 -9.89 23.60
N VAL A 7 -4.21 -9.81 24.42
CA VAL A 7 -4.15 -9.03 25.67
C VAL A 7 -4.16 -7.51 25.40
N TYR A 8 -3.67 -7.06 24.24
CA TYR A 8 -3.56 -5.63 23.90
C TYR A 8 -4.71 -5.10 23.06
N PHE A 9 -5.62 -5.96 22.60
CA PHE A 9 -6.73 -5.51 21.78
C PHE A 9 -7.83 -4.89 22.63
N PRO A 10 -8.25 -3.64 22.35
CA PRO A 10 -9.23 -2.91 23.16
C PRO A 10 -10.68 -3.37 22.88
N PHE A 11 -11.02 -4.59 23.24
CA PHE A 11 -12.32 -5.23 22.95
C PHE A 11 -13.53 -4.39 23.38
N ALA A 12 -13.46 -3.70 24.52
CA ALA A 12 -14.58 -2.89 25.02
C ALA A 12 -14.86 -1.69 24.10
N ILE A 13 -13.81 -1.04 23.58
CA ILE A 13 -13.93 0.07 22.64
C ILE A 13 -14.47 -0.45 21.32
N TRP A 14 -13.91 -1.54 20.81
CA TRP A 14 -14.35 -2.16 19.56
C TRP A 14 -15.81 -2.60 19.63
N ALA A 15 -16.24 -3.30 20.68
CA ALA A 15 -17.64 -3.73 20.86
C ALA A 15 -18.62 -2.56 20.97
N ARG A 16 -18.20 -1.45 21.61
CA ARG A 16 -18.99 -0.22 21.66
C ARG A 16 -19.17 0.35 20.27
N ARG A 17 -18.10 0.48 19.49
CA ARG A 17 -18.15 1.01 18.11
C ARG A 17 -19.02 0.15 17.20
N ILE A 18 -18.95 -1.19 17.30
CA ILE A 18 -19.82 -2.07 16.53
C ILE A 18 -21.29 -1.84 16.90
N ARG A 19 -21.63 -1.74 18.20
CA ARG A 19 -23.02 -1.48 18.61
C ARG A 19 -23.52 -0.13 18.11
N GLU A 20 -22.69 0.92 18.14
CA GLU A 20 -23.01 2.24 17.57
C GLU A 20 -23.29 2.13 16.06
N LEU A 21 -22.52 1.30 15.35
CA LEU A 21 -22.67 1.10 13.91
C LEU A 21 -23.88 0.24 13.54
N LEU A 22 -24.35 -0.64 14.41
CA LEU A 22 -25.49 -1.53 14.18
C LEU A 22 -26.82 -0.99 14.73
N SER A 23 -26.83 0.21 15.34
CA SER A 23 -28.06 0.84 15.79
C SER A 23 -28.97 1.28 14.64
N ASP A 24 -30.27 1.38 14.87
CA ASP A 24 -31.41 1.39 13.92
C ASP A 24 -31.36 2.24 12.64
N SER A 25 -30.47 3.21 12.54
CA SER A 25 -30.33 4.01 11.31
C SER A 25 -29.47 3.38 10.22
N GLN A 26 -28.97 2.16 10.43
CA GLN A 26 -27.82 1.62 9.72
C GLN A 26 -28.13 0.42 8.80
N GLN A 27 -29.40 0.10 8.56
CA GLN A 27 -29.80 -0.94 7.59
C GLN A 27 -29.19 -0.72 6.19
N LYS A 28 -28.93 0.54 5.82
CA LYS A 28 -28.25 0.89 4.57
C LYS A 28 -26.82 0.33 4.45
N ARG A 29 -26.16 0.03 5.58
CA ARG A 29 -24.79 -0.54 5.59
C ARG A 29 -24.76 -2.05 5.39
N MET A 30 -25.91 -2.71 5.43
CA MET A 30 -26.06 -4.15 5.12
C MET A 30 -26.30 -4.41 3.63
N ILE A 31 -26.37 -3.35 2.82
CA ILE A 31 -26.47 -3.45 1.36
C ILE A 31 -25.05 -3.62 0.80
N ASN A 32 -24.91 -4.36 -0.29
CA ASN A 32 -23.63 -4.50 -0.99
C ASN A 32 -23.04 -3.12 -1.30
N PRO A 33 -21.82 -2.84 -0.85
CA PRO A 33 -21.18 -1.56 -1.12
C PRO A 33 -20.86 -1.41 -2.61
N PRO A 34 -20.74 -0.17 -3.11
CA PRO A 34 -20.16 0.09 -4.44
C PRO A 34 -18.77 -0.55 -4.58
N CYS A 35 -18.35 -0.87 -5.81
CA CYS A 35 -17.07 -1.53 -6.08
C CYS A 35 -15.85 -0.85 -5.47
N GLY A 36 -15.86 0.48 -5.32
CA GLY A 36 -14.77 1.24 -4.67
C GLY A 36 -14.91 1.40 -3.16
N GLY A 37 -15.95 0.81 -2.54
CA GLY A 37 -16.29 1.02 -1.12
C GLY A 37 -17.27 2.17 -0.89
N ILE A 38 -17.83 2.24 0.33
CA ILE A 38 -18.82 3.27 0.69
C ILE A 38 -18.22 4.67 0.68
N LEU A 39 -18.98 5.64 0.17
CA LEU A 39 -18.51 7.02 -0.03
C LEU A 39 -18.06 7.66 1.29
N GLU A 40 -18.83 7.51 2.35
CA GLU A 40 -18.56 8.10 3.67
C GLU A 40 -17.19 7.65 4.24
N LEU A 41 -16.78 6.40 3.99
CA LEU A 41 -15.47 5.92 4.41
C LEU A 41 -14.36 6.49 3.54
N ARG A 42 -14.56 6.56 2.21
CA ARG A 42 -13.60 7.17 1.29
C ARG A 42 -13.39 8.66 1.59
N GLU A 43 -14.46 9.40 1.89
CA GLU A 43 -14.38 10.80 2.34
C GLU A 43 -13.63 10.94 3.67
N ALA A 44 -13.87 10.02 4.63
CA ALA A 44 -13.15 10.03 5.90
C ALA A 44 -11.65 9.76 5.70
N ILE A 45 -11.29 8.82 4.82
CA ILE A 45 -9.90 8.55 4.45
C ILE A 45 -9.27 9.77 3.75
N ALA A 46 -9.96 10.39 2.80
CA ALA A 46 -9.46 11.59 2.12
C ALA A 46 -9.16 12.73 3.10
N ARG A 47 -10.05 12.97 4.08
CA ARG A 47 -9.80 13.94 5.16
C ARG A 47 -8.59 13.55 6.01
N HIS A 48 -8.50 12.29 6.43
CA HIS A 48 -7.37 11.80 7.21
C HIS A 48 -6.03 11.99 6.47
N LEU A 49 -5.95 11.61 5.20
CA LEU A 49 -4.76 11.79 4.38
C LEU A 49 -4.36 13.27 4.25
N LYS A 50 -5.36 14.17 4.11
CA LYS A 50 -5.11 15.60 4.08
C LYS A 50 -4.57 16.12 5.42
N ASP A 51 -5.23 15.76 6.53
CA ASP A 51 -4.96 16.35 7.84
C ASP A 51 -3.65 15.82 8.48
N PHE A 52 -3.30 14.55 8.24
CA PHE A 52 -2.15 13.90 8.85
C PHE A 52 -0.95 13.72 7.92
N HIS A 53 -1.18 13.61 6.61
CA HIS A 53 -0.13 13.37 5.62
C HIS A 53 0.05 14.53 4.62
N GLY A 54 -0.82 15.53 4.65
CA GLY A 54 -0.79 16.64 3.68
C GLY A 54 -1.15 16.22 2.25
N LEU A 55 -1.72 15.02 2.07
CA LEU A 55 -2.09 14.48 0.76
C LEU A 55 -3.51 14.90 0.38
N HIS A 56 -3.63 15.67 -0.69
CA HIS A 56 -4.91 16.11 -1.23
C HIS A 56 -5.40 15.11 -2.29
N VAL A 57 -6.29 14.21 -1.90
CA VAL A 57 -6.89 13.20 -2.79
C VAL A 57 -8.42 13.35 -2.81
N SER A 58 -9.02 13.08 -3.96
CA SER A 58 -10.47 12.97 -4.10
C SER A 58 -10.96 11.61 -3.60
N PRO A 59 -12.15 11.49 -2.99
CA PRO A 59 -12.75 10.20 -2.63
C PRO A 59 -12.84 9.21 -3.81
N GLU A 60 -12.95 9.70 -5.05
CA GLU A 60 -12.97 8.89 -6.26
C GLU A 60 -11.64 8.23 -6.59
N GLN A 61 -10.53 8.73 -6.03
CA GLN A 61 -9.19 8.14 -6.16
C GLN A 61 -8.91 7.07 -5.09
N ILE A 62 -9.87 6.82 -4.19
CA ILE A 62 -9.73 5.86 -3.09
C ILE A 62 -10.54 4.62 -3.38
N ILE A 63 -9.90 3.46 -3.32
CA ILE A 63 -10.53 2.15 -3.43
C ILE A 63 -10.31 1.39 -2.13
N ILE A 64 -11.41 0.87 -1.57
CA ILE A 64 -11.40 0.05 -0.37
C ILE A 64 -11.56 -1.41 -0.78
N GLY A 65 -10.60 -2.24 -0.37
CA GLY A 65 -10.58 -3.67 -0.69
C GLY A 65 -10.39 -4.56 0.53
N ALA A 66 -10.77 -5.82 0.38
CA ALA A 66 -10.66 -6.83 1.42
C ALA A 66 -9.26 -7.47 1.46
N GLY A 67 -8.27 -6.67 1.83
CA GLY A 67 -6.88 -7.10 1.97
C GLY A 67 -5.98 -6.76 0.80
N THR A 68 -4.66 -6.79 1.06
CA THR A 68 -3.62 -6.33 0.12
C THR A 68 -3.55 -7.19 -1.15
N GLU A 69 -3.77 -8.50 -1.05
CA GLU A 69 -3.77 -9.40 -2.21
C GLU A 69 -4.81 -8.98 -3.25
N TYR A 70 -6.02 -8.66 -2.80
CA TYR A 70 -7.09 -8.14 -3.67
C TYR A 70 -6.70 -6.80 -4.30
N LEU A 71 -6.15 -5.88 -3.49
CA LEU A 71 -5.76 -4.54 -3.97
C LEU A 71 -4.60 -4.62 -4.98
N TYR A 72 -3.61 -5.50 -4.75
CA TYR A 72 -2.53 -5.68 -5.71
C TYR A 72 -3.03 -6.28 -7.03
N GLY A 73 -4.00 -7.20 -6.98
CA GLY A 73 -4.67 -7.69 -8.20
C GLY A 73 -5.36 -6.58 -8.98
N ILE A 74 -6.03 -5.64 -8.30
CA ILE A 74 -6.62 -4.46 -8.95
C ILE A 74 -5.54 -3.56 -9.56
N LEU A 75 -4.43 -3.31 -8.85
CA LEU A 75 -3.33 -2.50 -9.36
C LEU A 75 -2.71 -3.10 -10.62
N ILE A 76 -2.52 -4.42 -10.67
CA ILE A 76 -2.02 -5.12 -11.85
C ILE A 76 -2.98 -4.93 -13.04
N GLN A 77 -4.29 -5.10 -12.81
CA GLN A 77 -5.29 -4.88 -13.86
C GLN A 77 -5.31 -3.43 -14.36
N LEU A 78 -5.11 -2.47 -13.47
CA LEU A 78 -5.10 -1.04 -13.81
C LEU A 78 -3.84 -0.63 -14.57
N LEU A 79 -2.68 -1.08 -14.11
CA LEU A 79 -1.37 -0.68 -14.65
C LEU A 79 -1.00 -1.44 -15.93
N GLY A 80 -1.38 -2.72 -16.01
CA GLY A 80 -1.16 -3.59 -17.16
C GLY A 80 -0.42 -4.87 -16.82
N PHE A 81 -0.84 -5.97 -17.46
CA PHE A 81 -0.22 -7.30 -17.34
C PHE A 81 1.07 -7.44 -18.16
N ASP A 82 1.27 -6.56 -19.12
CA ASP A 82 2.41 -6.50 -20.05
C ASP A 82 3.59 -5.71 -19.48
N LYS A 83 3.40 -5.06 -18.33
CA LYS A 83 4.46 -4.31 -17.66
C LYS A 83 5.40 -5.23 -16.90
N LYS A 84 6.65 -4.78 -16.80
CA LYS A 84 7.67 -5.42 -15.98
C LYS A 84 7.64 -4.84 -14.56
N TYR A 85 7.21 -5.66 -13.62
CA TYR A 85 7.17 -5.32 -12.21
C TYR A 85 8.48 -5.64 -11.52
N ALA A 86 8.73 -4.99 -10.39
CA ALA A 86 9.82 -5.35 -9.51
C ALA A 86 9.46 -5.14 -8.05
N ILE A 87 10.13 -5.86 -7.17
CA ILE A 87 10.02 -5.78 -5.72
C ILE A 87 11.40 -5.69 -5.07
N GLU A 88 11.43 -5.30 -3.80
CA GLU A 88 12.64 -5.25 -2.99
C GLU A 88 13.23 -6.64 -2.71
N ASP A 89 14.57 -6.74 -2.68
CA ASP A 89 15.30 -7.93 -2.26
C ASP A 89 16.43 -7.56 -1.28
N PRO A 90 16.34 -8.00 -0.01
CA PRO A 90 15.28 -8.83 0.60
C PRO A 90 13.95 -8.10 0.75
N GLY A 91 12.83 -8.81 0.57
CA GLY A 91 11.50 -8.24 0.65
C GLY A 91 10.43 -9.22 1.14
N TYR A 92 9.19 -8.78 1.18
CA TYR A 92 8.08 -9.59 1.65
C TYR A 92 7.66 -10.63 0.60
N HIS A 93 8.04 -11.88 0.80
CA HIS A 93 7.82 -12.98 -0.16
C HIS A 93 6.38 -13.18 -0.66
N LYS A 94 5.37 -12.74 0.10
CA LYS A 94 3.98 -12.86 -0.37
C LYS A 94 3.69 -11.96 -1.56
N ILE A 95 4.35 -10.80 -1.66
CA ILE A 95 4.17 -9.88 -2.80
C ILE A 95 4.58 -10.59 -4.10
N ALA A 96 5.76 -11.21 -4.13
CA ALA A 96 6.20 -11.99 -5.29
C ALA A 96 5.19 -13.10 -5.69
N LYS A 97 4.62 -13.81 -4.69
CA LYS A 97 3.62 -14.84 -4.95
C LYS A 97 2.36 -14.28 -5.59
N ILE A 98 1.93 -13.09 -5.17
CA ILE A 98 0.76 -12.42 -5.75
C ILE A 98 1.04 -12.04 -7.20
N TYR A 99 2.17 -11.41 -7.50
CA TYR A 99 2.56 -11.08 -8.87
C TYR A 99 2.65 -12.33 -9.75
N ASN A 100 3.30 -13.39 -9.27
CA ASN A 100 3.39 -14.66 -9.98
C ASN A 100 2.02 -15.31 -10.24
N SER A 101 1.07 -15.20 -9.29
CA SER A 101 -0.29 -15.76 -9.48
C SER A 101 -1.09 -15.03 -10.57
N HIS A 102 -0.71 -13.78 -10.88
CA HIS A 102 -1.30 -13.00 -11.97
C HIS A 102 -0.53 -13.12 -13.30
N ASN A 103 0.51 -13.97 -13.34
CA ASN A 103 1.36 -14.19 -14.53
C ASN A 103 2.00 -12.91 -15.07
N VAL A 104 2.34 -11.96 -14.20
CA VAL A 104 3.13 -10.79 -14.59
C VAL A 104 4.61 -11.03 -14.37
N ASP A 105 5.45 -10.44 -15.22
CA ASP A 105 6.90 -10.48 -15.08
C ASP A 105 7.31 -9.64 -13.85
N CYS A 106 7.96 -10.28 -12.88
CA CYS A 106 8.33 -9.63 -11.61
C CYS A 106 9.77 -9.96 -11.24
N ASP A 107 10.61 -8.94 -11.29
CA ASP A 107 12.02 -9.00 -10.91
C ASP A 107 12.27 -8.61 -9.44
N TYR A 108 13.47 -8.89 -8.99
CA TYR A 108 13.97 -8.49 -7.67
C TYR A 108 15.02 -7.40 -7.83
N ILE A 109 14.93 -6.35 -7.01
CA ILE A 109 15.89 -5.23 -6.98
C ILE A 109 16.66 -5.27 -5.68
N ALA A 110 17.99 -5.40 -5.80
CA ALA A 110 18.85 -5.44 -4.64
C ALA A 110 18.80 -4.13 -3.84
N MET A 111 18.97 -4.26 -2.54
CA MET A 111 18.97 -3.15 -1.60
C MET A 111 20.40 -2.86 -1.09
N ASP A 112 20.63 -1.61 -0.71
CA ASP A 112 21.73 -1.16 0.11
C ASP A 112 21.21 -0.55 1.43
N ASP A 113 22.07 0.11 2.21
CA ASP A 113 21.68 0.72 3.51
C ASP A 113 20.66 1.87 3.38
N SER A 114 20.35 2.30 2.15
CA SER A 114 19.40 3.37 1.84
C SER A 114 18.13 2.88 1.13
N GLY A 115 17.95 1.58 0.95
CA GLY A 115 16.85 0.98 0.21
C GLY A 115 17.25 0.43 -1.15
N ILE A 116 16.31 0.37 -2.10
CA ILE A 116 16.56 -0.20 -3.42
C ILE A 116 17.63 0.56 -4.21
N ARG A 117 18.39 -0.16 -5.04
CA ARG A 117 19.36 0.40 -5.98
C ARG A 117 18.67 0.91 -7.23
N ILE A 118 18.62 2.22 -7.40
CA ILE A 118 17.91 2.84 -8.52
C ILE A 118 18.51 2.48 -9.89
N SER A 119 19.83 2.28 -9.99
CA SER A 119 20.49 1.85 -11.24
C SER A 119 19.94 0.54 -11.79
N GLU A 120 19.61 -0.43 -10.91
CA GLU A 120 19.06 -1.72 -11.34
C GLU A 120 17.66 -1.59 -11.99
N LEU A 121 16.89 -0.57 -11.63
CA LEU A 121 15.58 -0.32 -12.27
C LEU A 121 15.74 0.02 -13.76
N GLU A 122 16.79 0.76 -14.11
CA GLU A 122 17.10 1.09 -15.50
C GLU A 122 17.72 -0.09 -16.25
N GLU A 123 18.70 -0.75 -15.64
CA GLU A 123 19.38 -1.92 -16.21
C GLU A 123 18.41 -3.05 -16.55
N LYS A 124 17.42 -3.28 -15.68
CA LYS A 124 16.40 -4.31 -15.86
C LYS A 124 15.16 -3.85 -16.64
N ASN A 125 15.12 -2.58 -17.07
CA ASN A 125 13.99 -1.99 -17.77
C ASN A 125 12.65 -2.16 -17.03
N ILE A 126 12.62 -1.81 -15.74
CA ILE A 126 11.44 -1.92 -14.89
C ILE A 126 10.44 -0.82 -15.22
N ASP A 127 9.17 -1.18 -15.30
CA ASP A 127 8.04 -0.25 -15.46
C ASP A 127 7.38 0.09 -14.12
N VAL A 128 7.24 -0.89 -13.23
CA VAL A 128 6.52 -0.75 -11.96
C VAL A 128 7.39 -1.27 -10.82
N ILE A 129 7.72 -0.41 -9.87
CA ILE A 129 8.43 -0.83 -8.64
C ILE A 129 7.50 -0.79 -7.43
N HIS A 130 7.50 -1.87 -6.64
CA HIS A 130 6.73 -1.98 -5.41
C HIS A 130 7.69 -1.98 -4.21
N ILE A 131 7.52 -1.00 -3.32
CA ILE A 131 8.43 -0.73 -2.20
C ILE A 131 7.67 -0.41 -0.91
N SER A 132 8.37 -0.57 0.23
CA SER A 132 7.89 -0.14 1.55
C SER A 132 8.87 0.89 2.16
N PRO A 133 8.85 2.16 1.70
CA PRO A 133 9.91 3.11 1.98
C PRO A 133 9.89 3.67 3.41
N SER A 134 8.78 3.55 4.12
CA SER A 134 8.63 4.07 5.49
C SER A 134 9.16 3.09 6.53
N HIS A 135 9.00 1.78 6.29
CA HIS A 135 9.47 0.71 7.16
C HIS A 135 9.59 -0.59 6.37
N GLN A 136 10.72 -0.78 5.73
CA GLN A 136 10.97 -1.91 4.86
C GLN A 136 11.00 -3.24 5.63
N PHE A 137 10.26 -4.21 5.18
CA PHE A 137 10.28 -5.56 5.74
C PHE A 137 11.09 -6.52 4.84
N PRO A 138 12.07 -7.27 5.37
CA PRO A 138 12.32 -7.51 6.81
C PRO A 138 13.44 -6.66 7.43
N THR A 139 14.06 -5.74 6.71
CA THR A 139 15.29 -5.07 7.12
C THR A 139 15.04 -3.95 8.16
N GLY A 140 13.85 -3.36 8.20
CA GLY A 140 13.54 -2.21 9.03
C GLY A 140 14.11 -0.89 8.50
N ILE A 141 14.70 -0.88 7.29
CA ILE A 141 15.26 0.32 6.69
C ILE A 141 14.14 1.32 6.40
N THR A 142 14.35 2.57 6.79
CA THR A 142 13.56 3.71 6.32
C THR A 142 14.32 4.38 5.19
N MET A 143 13.72 4.45 4.00
CA MET A 143 14.34 5.07 2.83
C MET A 143 14.57 6.56 3.06
N PRO A 144 15.83 7.04 3.02
CA PRO A 144 16.13 8.45 3.23
C PRO A 144 15.61 9.31 2.08
N ILE A 145 15.39 10.59 2.37
CA ILE A 145 14.80 11.54 1.43
C ILE A 145 15.57 11.64 0.10
N GLY A 146 16.89 11.55 0.14
CA GLY A 146 17.74 11.55 -1.07
C GLY A 146 17.38 10.41 -2.02
N ARG A 147 17.26 9.17 -1.50
CA ARG A 147 16.89 8.00 -2.29
C ARG A 147 15.44 8.10 -2.83
N ARG A 148 14.52 8.69 -2.06
CA ARG A 148 13.15 8.96 -2.54
C ARG A 148 13.15 9.91 -3.73
N TYR A 149 13.98 10.95 -3.72
CA TYR A 149 14.15 11.85 -4.87
C TYR A 149 14.78 11.18 -6.08
N GLU A 150 15.77 10.31 -5.89
CA GLU A 150 16.33 9.50 -6.98
C GLU A 150 15.25 8.62 -7.62
N LEU A 151 14.43 7.96 -6.80
CA LEU A 151 13.34 7.11 -7.26
C LEU A 151 12.25 7.90 -8.02
N LEU A 152 11.85 9.05 -7.50
CA LEU A 152 10.93 9.97 -8.21
C LEU A 152 11.53 10.45 -9.52
N GLY A 153 12.84 10.74 -9.52
CA GLY A 153 13.59 11.08 -10.74
C GLY A 153 13.59 9.94 -11.76
N TRP A 154 13.74 8.70 -11.32
CA TRP A 154 13.61 7.53 -12.20
C TRP A 154 12.20 7.42 -12.80
N ALA A 155 11.15 7.54 -11.98
CA ALA A 155 9.78 7.43 -12.43
C ALA A 155 9.41 8.53 -13.44
N SER A 156 9.88 9.76 -13.22
CA SER A 156 9.58 10.92 -14.08
C SER A 156 10.19 10.86 -15.48
N LYS A 157 11.17 9.96 -15.73
CA LYS A 157 11.81 9.83 -17.04
C LYS A 157 10.91 9.17 -18.11
N ALA A 158 9.86 8.46 -17.71
CA ALA A 158 8.93 7.83 -18.65
C ALA A 158 7.51 7.78 -18.05
N PRO A 159 6.48 8.12 -18.85
CA PRO A 159 5.08 8.15 -18.38
C PRO A 159 4.51 6.76 -18.07
N SER A 160 5.20 5.70 -18.49
CA SER A 160 4.82 4.31 -18.23
C SER A 160 5.34 3.78 -16.90
N ARG A 161 6.17 4.55 -16.18
CA ARG A 161 6.77 4.14 -14.91
C ARG A 161 5.90 4.50 -13.73
N TYR A 162 5.76 3.56 -12.79
CA TYR A 162 4.96 3.71 -11.59
C TYR A 162 5.72 3.23 -10.35
N ILE A 163 5.40 3.86 -9.22
CA ILE A 163 5.85 3.46 -7.90
C ILE A 163 4.62 3.04 -7.11
N ILE A 164 4.60 1.81 -6.60
CA ILE A 164 3.63 1.34 -5.62
C ILE A 164 4.29 1.43 -4.26
N GLU A 165 3.75 2.28 -3.40
CA GLU A 165 4.19 2.41 -2.01
C GLU A 165 3.26 1.61 -1.10
N ASP A 166 3.80 0.59 -0.42
CA ASP A 166 3.12 -0.20 0.60
C ASP A 166 3.44 0.40 1.97
N ASP A 167 2.51 1.17 2.50
CA ASP A 167 2.60 1.83 3.81
C ASP A 167 1.64 1.16 4.79
N TYR A 168 2.13 0.12 5.46
CA TYR A 168 1.32 -0.77 6.28
C TYR A 168 1.27 -0.40 7.77
N ASP A 169 2.13 0.50 8.25
CA ASP A 169 2.27 0.80 9.68
C ASP A 169 2.57 2.27 10.04
N SER A 170 2.54 3.20 9.09
CA SER A 170 2.85 4.62 9.34
C SER A 170 1.96 5.29 10.38
N GLU A 171 0.74 4.78 10.56
CA GLU A 171 -0.20 5.25 11.57
C GLU A 171 0.21 4.87 13.01
N PHE A 172 1.11 3.91 13.17
CA PHE A 172 1.57 3.42 14.47
C PHE A 172 2.90 4.06 14.92
N ARG A 173 3.13 5.29 14.53
CA ARG A 173 4.33 6.01 14.97
C ARG A 173 4.30 6.17 16.50
N LEU A 174 5.28 5.57 17.15
CA LEU A 174 5.57 5.92 18.54
C LEU A 174 6.05 7.38 18.51
N THR A 175 5.25 8.26 19.10
CA THR A 175 5.66 9.64 19.37
C THR A 175 6.83 9.57 20.34
N GLY A 176 8.05 9.68 19.85
CA GLY A 176 9.26 9.90 20.61
C GLY A 176 9.46 11.37 20.86
#